data_97d640dec3ec1212a90172fef0abf43c
#
_entry.id   97d640dec3ec1212a90172fef0abf43c
#
_cell.length_a   1.000
_cell.length_b   1.000
_cell.length_c   1.000
_cell.angle_alpha   90.00
_cell.angle_beta   90.00
_cell.angle_gamma   90.00
#
_symmetry.space_group_name_H-M   'P 1'
#
loop_
_entity.id
_entity.type
_entity.pdbx_description
1 polymer ?
#
loop_
_entity_poly.entity_id
_entity_poly.type
_entity_poly.pdbx_seq_one_letter_code
_entity_poly.pdbx_strand_id
1 'polypeptide(L)'
;MNEFNKHKNNPILLSNMDKIDKIVYINMDARTDRKSALLQEFERVGFPEDKIIRFPASSYNGCPNSGCLLSHANVLEMAYDMDLQNVLLLEDDFVFIDDVTKIHADINAFFELNISWDVVMLTTCAAVVSESTNSLISKISSSGNGAGYLVNRSMMLELSTLFKANVENLFLTKQHWVYQNDILWKTIMPTSQWYMFNHYLGYQKEGYSDLSQDQKIAIVPQILGELRAEHASLEDKSLQAVNNSYCSDSIVNSVISAFIGRSNIGLQKYGTTLDRDDLSVLDWIQHAQEEHMDAILYLEKLKTEVSKNKRKGVVGET
;
A
#
# COMPACT_ATOMS: atom_id res chain seq x y z
N MET A 1 -12.12 14.98 38.61
CA MET A 1 -12.07 13.50 38.51
C MET A 1 -12.30 13.16 37.05
N ASN A 2 -11.26 12.72 36.44
CA ASN A 2 -11.05 12.73 34.98
C ASN A 2 -11.97 11.75 34.24
N GLU A 3 -12.56 12.20 33.13
CA GLU A 3 -13.29 11.38 32.15
C GLU A 3 -12.41 10.30 31.51
N PHE A 4 -11.08 10.39 31.64
CA PHE A 4 -10.08 9.44 31.13
C PHE A 4 -10.15 8.02 31.72
N ASN A 5 -10.87 7.80 32.83
CA ASN A 5 -10.97 6.48 33.48
C ASN A 5 -12.22 5.67 33.10
N LYS A 6 -13.08 6.18 32.21
CA LYS A 6 -14.34 5.50 31.86
C LYS A 6 -14.15 4.34 30.86
N HIS A 7 -13.03 4.30 30.11
CA HIS A 7 -12.81 3.28 29.10
C HIS A 7 -12.05 2.04 29.59
N LYS A 8 -11.35 2.12 30.75
CA LYS A 8 -10.55 0.99 31.28
C LYS A 8 -11.35 -0.22 31.80
N ASN A 9 -12.69 -0.11 31.91
CA ASN A 9 -13.53 -1.15 32.50
C ASN A 9 -14.74 -1.57 31.65
N ASN A 10 -14.64 -1.49 30.32
CA ASN A 10 -15.68 -2.08 29.48
C ASN A 10 -15.21 -3.47 29.02
N PRO A 11 -15.68 -4.56 29.65
CA PRO A 11 -15.23 -5.92 29.32
C PRO A 11 -15.53 -6.34 27.87
N ILE A 12 -16.42 -5.64 27.19
CA ILE A 12 -16.77 -5.87 25.79
C ILE A 12 -15.63 -5.40 24.87
N LEU A 13 -14.92 -4.29 25.20
CA LEU A 13 -13.81 -3.77 24.39
C LEU A 13 -12.55 -4.64 24.48
N LEU A 14 -12.27 -5.25 25.65
CA LEU A 14 -11.08 -6.05 25.87
C LEU A 14 -11.14 -7.44 25.23
N SER A 15 -12.33 -8.04 25.05
CA SER A 15 -12.48 -9.38 24.47
C SER A 15 -12.25 -9.44 22.96
N ASN A 16 -12.20 -8.31 22.29
CA ASN A 16 -12.34 -8.22 20.83
C ASN A 16 -11.02 -8.17 20.06
N MET A 17 -9.89 -7.88 20.74
CA MET A 17 -8.55 -7.89 20.12
C MET A 17 -7.79 -9.21 20.39
N ASP A 18 -8.45 -10.20 21.00
CA ASP A 18 -7.81 -11.48 21.34
C ASP A 18 -7.41 -12.30 20.11
N LYS A 19 -8.06 -12.06 18.98
CA LYS A 19 -7.80 -12.77 17.72
C LYS A 19 -6.53 -12.30 16.99
N ILE A 20 -5.97 -11.14 17.34
CA ILE A 20 -4.65 -10.71 16.89
C ILE A 20 -3.62 -11.24 17.89
N ASP A 21 -2.68 -12.07 17.43
CA ASP A 21 -1.70 -12.67 18.31
C ASP A 21 -0.71 -11.64 18.86
N LYS A 22 -0.12 -10.84 17.97
CA LYS A 22 0.77 -9.72 18.32
C LYS A 22 0.60 -8.54 17.38
N ILE A 23 0.91 -7.37 17.92
CA ILE A 23 1.00 -6.10 17.20
C ILE A 23 2.47 -5.70 17.22
N VAL A 24 3.09 -5.67 16.05
CA VAL A 24 4.50 -5.31 15.93
C VAL A 24 4.61 -3.98 15.21
N TYR A 25 5.28 -3.01 15.82
CA TYR A 25 5.56 -1.74 15.16
C TYR A 25 7.04 -1.52 14.92
N ILE A 26 7.38 -1.07 13.70
CA ILE A 26 8.73 -0.74 13.29
C ILE A 26 9.01 0.72 13.66
N ASN A 27 10.09 0.96 14.41
CA ASN A 27 10.43 2.32 14.82
C ASN A 27 11.95 2.48 14.93
N MET A 28 12.48 3.55 14.35
CA MET A 28 13.90 3.93 14.51
C MET A 28 14.17 4.39 15.94
N ASP A 29 15.32 4.02 16.51
CA ASP A 29 15.70 4.40 17.89
C ASP A 29 15.74 5.93 18.07
N ALA A 30 16.16 6.67 17.03
CA ALA A 30 16.20 8.12 17.04
C ALA A 30 14.82 8.80 17.01
N ARG A 31 13.76 8.08 16.57
CA ARG A 31 12.41 8.63 16.43
C ARG A 31 11.57 8.35 17.70
N THR A 32 12.04 8.89 18.82
CA THR A 32 11.32 8.81 20.11
C THR A 32 10.00 9.57 20.09
N ASP A 33 9.89 10.62 19.28
CA ASP A 33 8.69 11.38 19.03
C ASP A 33 7.57 10.50 18.43
N ARG A 34 7.86 9.75 17.35
CA ARG A 34 6.94 8.85 16.70
C ARG A 34 6.58 7.66 17.59
N LYS A 35 7.57 7.09 18.29
CA LYS A 35 7.33 6.04 19.28
C LYS A 35 6.31 6.48 20.32
N SER A 36 6.49 7.67 20.91
CA SER A 36 5.58 8.19 21.93
C SER A 36 4.17 8.42 21.38
N ALA A 37 4.06 8.95 20.18
CA ALA A 37 2.78 9.19 19.52
C ALA A 37 2.03 7.88 19.25
N LEU A 38 2.72 6.85 18.71
CA LEU A 38 2.10 5.57 18.41
C LEU A 38 1.69 4.80 19.69
N LEU A 39 2.47 4.89 20.77
CA LEU A 39 2.08 4.29 22.05
C LEU A 39 0.82 4.95 22.63
N GLN A 40 0.64 6.26 22.44
CA GLN A 40 -0.62 6.95 22.80
C GLN A 40 -1.80 6.47 21.95
N GLU A 41 -1.58 6.20 20.66
CA GLU A 41 -2.59 5.59 19.80
C GLU A 41 -2.97 4.18 20.29
N PHE A 42 -2.01 3.35 20.67
CA PHE A 42 -2.30 2.03 21.23
C PHE A 42 -3.11 2.10 22.54
N GLU A 43 -2.76 3.04 23.43
CA GLU A 43 -3.53 3.28 24.65
C GLU A 43 -4.95 3.76 24.32
N ARG A 44 -5.10 4.70 23.37
CA ARG A 44 -6.38 5.25 22.92
C ARG A 44 -7.29 4.17 22.33
N VAL A 45 -6.72 3.31 21.49
CA VAL A 45 -7.46 2.19 20.85
C VAL A 45 -7.72 1.06 21.85
N GLY A 46 -6.94 0.97 22.93
CA GLY A 46 -7.10 -0.04 23.98
C GLY A 46 -6.45 -1.38 23.62
N PHE A 47 -5.35 -1.36 22.89
CA PHE A 47 -4.59 -2.58 22.63
C PHE A 47 -3.92 -3.08 23.92
N PRO A 48 -3.96 -4.39 24.22
CA PRO A 48 -3.29 -4.97 25.37
C PRO A 48 -1.76 -4.81 25.27
N GLU A 49 -1.13 -4.28 26.33
CA GLU A 49 0.32 -4.02 26.34
C GLU A 49 1.17 -5.29 26.09
N ASP A 50 0.72 -6.45 26.58
CA ASP A 50 1.39 -7.74 26.40
C ASP A 50 1.37 -8.24 24.96
N LYS A 51 0.52 -7.67 24.11
CA LYS A 51 0.48 -7.97 22.67
C LYS A 51 1.36 -7.06 21.83
N ILE A 52 1.84 -5.95 22.38
CA ILE A 52 2.60 -4.92 21.64
C ILE A 52 4.08 -5.24 21.69
N ILE A 53 4.71 -5.33 20.53
CA ILE A 53 6.15 -5.54 20.36
C ILE A 53 6.73 -4.38 19.54
N ARG A 54 7.74 -3.69 20.08
CA ARG A 54 8.55 -2.75 19.31
C ARG A 54 9.64 -3.52 18.57
N PHE A 55 9.71 -3.33 17.26
CA PHE A 55 10.82 -3.78 16.44
C PHE A 55 11.73 -2.59 16.10
N PRO A 56 13.02 -2.57 16.51
CA PRO A 56 13.95 -1.53 16.12
C PRO A 56 14.19 -1.62 14.61
N ALA A 57 14.01 -0.50 13.89
CA ALA A 57 14.18 -0.48 12.45
C ALA A 57 15.57 -0.97 12.03
N SER A 58 15.61 -1.87 11.06
CA SER A 58 16.84 -2.43 10.53
C SER A 58 17.62 -1.39 9.75
N SER A 59 18.94 -1.43 9.83
CA SER A 59 19.83 -0.65 9.00
C SER A 59 20.44 -1.51 7.90
N TYR A 60 20.55 -0.97 6.69
CA TYR A 60 21.27 -1.64 5.60
C TYR A 60 22.15 -0.65 4.86
N ASN A 61 23.46 -0.66 5.15
CA ASN A 61 24.48 0.16 4.51
C ASN A 61 24.12 1.66 4.42
N GLY A 62 23.41 2.20 5.42
CA GLY A 62 22.96 3.59 5.45
C GLY A 62 21.88 3.94 4.41
N CYS A 63 21.24 2.94 3.77
CA CYS A 63 20.14 3.15 2.82
C CYS A 63 18.80 3.00 3.54
N PRO A 64 18.03 4.08 3.75
CA PRO A 64 16.77 4.04 4.48
C PRO A 64 15.73 3.10 3.83
N ASN A 65 15.59 3.13 2.50
CA ASN A 65 14.64 2.28 1.79
C ASN A 65 14.97 0.79 1.96
N SER A 66 16.25 0.40 1.86
CA SER A 66 16.68 -0.99 2.07
C SER A 66 16.53 -1.40 3.55
N GLY A 67 16.76 -0.47 4.48
CA GLY A 67 16.50 -0.68 5.91
C GLY A 67 15.01 -0.91 6.20
N CYS A 68 14.13 -0.14 5.58
CA CYS A 68 12.68 -0.31 5.69
C CYS A 68 12.26 -1.69 5.17
N LEU A 69 12.64 -2.04 3.94
CA LEU A 69 12.34 -3.35 3.35
C LEU A 69 12.84 -4.51 4.23
N LEU A 70 14.07 -4.40 4.74
CA LEU A 70 14.65 -5.40 5.64
C LEU A 70 13.91 -5.47 6.98
N SER A 71 13.43 -4.34 7.51
CA SER A 71 12.65 -4.30 8.75
C SER A 71 11.35 -5.09 8.62
N HIS A 72 10.58 -4.85 7.55
CA HIS A 72 9.37 -5.62 7.28
C HIS A 72 9.66 -7.12 7.14
N ALA A 73 10.71 -7.49 6.41
CA ALA A 73 11.13 -8.88 6.25
C ALA A 73 11.45 -9.55 7.59
N ASN A 74 12.24 -8.88 8.43
CA ASN A 74 12.68 -9.42 9.72
C ASN A 74 11.53 -9.51 10.74
N VAL A 75 10.56 -8.57 10.71
CA VAL A 75 9.35 -8.68 11.55
C VAL A 75 8.54 -9.92 11.19
N LEU A 76 8.35 -10.17 9.89
CA LEU A 76 7.59 -11.34 9.42
C LEU A 76 8.27 -12.66 9.77
N GLU A 77 9.60 -12.73 9.62
CA GLU A 77 10.37 -13.91 10.04
C GLU A 77 10.30 -14.10 11.56
N MET A 78 10.50 -13.05 12.35
CA MET A 78 10.36 -13.09 13.81
C MET A 78 8.96 -13.57 14.22
N ALA A 79 7.91 -13.08 13.61
CA ALA A 79 6.52 -13.49 13.88
C ALA A 79 6.32 -14.98 13.57
N TYR A 80 6.89 -15.46 12.47
CA TYR A 80 6.85 -16.87 12.11
C TYR A 80 7.60 -17.75 13.12
N ASP A 81 8.81 -17.34 13.53
CA ASP A 81 9.65 -18.07 14.51
C ASP A 81 9.03 -18.09 15.91
N MET A 82 8.24 -17.07 16.26
CA MET A 82 7.44 -17.02 17.48
C MET A 82 6.17 -17.90 17.42
N ASP A 83 5.95 -18.63 16.33
CA ASP A 83 4.77 -19.48 16.09
C ASP A 83 3.43 -18.73 16.10
N LEU A 84 3.44 -17.43 15.77
CA LEU A 84 2.22 -16.62 15.69
C LEU A 84 1.36 -17.09 14.51
N GLN A 85 0.03 -17.12 14.69
CA GLN A 85 -0.91 -17.42 13.63
C GLN A 85 -1.21 -16.19 12.78
N ASN A 86 -1.07 -15.01 13.38
CA ASN A 86 -1.15 -13.73 12.67
C ASN A 86 -0.36 -12.65 13.40
N VAL A 87 -0.01 -11.58 12.66
CA VAL A 87 0.65 -10.40 13.19
C VAL A 87 0.07 -9.14 12.54
N LEU A 88 -0.28 -8.17 13.36
CA LEU A 88 -0.55 -6.80 12.90
C LEU A 88 0.77 -6.03 12.84
N LEU A 89 1.22 -5.69 11.63
CA LEU A 89 2.44 -4.94 11.40
C LEU A 89 2.11 -3.48 11.10
N LEU A 90 2.76 -2.56 11.82
CA LEU A 90 2.56 -1.12 11.69
C LEU A 90 3.90 -0.39 11.54
N GLU A 91 3.92 0.70 10.74
CA GLU A 91 4.97 1.70 10.79
C GLU A 91 4.68 2.72 11.91
N ASP A 92 5.72 3.42 12.39
CA ASP A 92 5.63 4.30 13.56
C ASP A 92 4.90 5.62 13.32
N ASP A 93 4.44 5.87 12.10
CA ASP A 93 3.62 7.00 11.71
C ASP A 93 2.16 6.61 11.36
N PHE A 94 1.76 5.39 11.70
CA PHE A 94 0.38 4.95 11.57
C PHE A 94 -0.52 5.59 12.64
N VAL A 95 -1.67 6.11 12.23
CA VAL A 95 -2.70 6.70 13.11
C VAL A 95 -4.02 5.99 12.83
N PHE A 96 -4.66 5.50 13.90
CA PHE A 96 -5.99 4.90 13.79
C PHE A 96 -7.08 5.97 13.62
N ILE A 97 -8.20 5.61 13.00
CA ILE A 97 -9.39 6.49 12.95
C ILE A 97 -9.90 6.80 14.36
N ASP A 98 -10.68 7.88 14.49
CA ASP A 98 -11.16 8.34 15.81
C ASP A 98 -12.17 7.40 16.45
N ASP A 99 -12.98 6.69 15.65
CA ASP A 99 -14.00 5.78 16.16
C ASP A 99 -13.39 4.43 16.58
N VAL A 100 -12.96 4.37 17.84
CA VAL A 100 -12.39 3.16 18.47
C VAL A 100 -13.37 1.99 18.46
N THR A 101 -14.66 2.26 18.68
CA THR A 101 -15.70 1.22 18.69
C THR A 101 -15.82 0.55 17.33
N LYS A 102 -15.74 1.37 16.28
CA LYS A 102 -15.75 0.87 14.90
C LYS A 102 -14.50 0.03 14.58
N ILE A 103 -13.30 0.45 15.01
CA ILE A 103 -12.07 -0.32 14.83
C ILE A 103 -12.24 -1.74 15.41
N HIS A 104 -12.70 -1.83 16.66
CA HIS A 104 -12.92 -3.12 17.32
C HIS A 104 -13.99 -3.96 16.61
N ALA A 105 -15.11 -3.32 16.24
CA ALA A 105 -16.20 -4.00 15.55
C ALA A 105 -15.75 -4.55 14.20
N ASP A 106 -15.04 -3.77 13.40
CA ASP A 106 -14.60 -4.18 12.05
C ASP A 106 -13.54 -5.29 12.11
N ILE A 107 -12.56 -5.21 13.03
CA ILE A 107 -11.56 -6.27 13.21
C ILE A 107 -12.23 -7.58 13.63
N ASN A 108 -13.18 -7.53 14.57
CA ASN A 108 -13.90 -8.73 14.99
C ASN A 108 -14.76 -9.32 13.88
N ALA A 109 -15.53 -8.48 13.23
CA ALA A 109 -16.37 -8.90 12.12
C ALA A 109 -15.53 -9.55 11.00
N PHE A 110 -14.32 -9.05 10.76
CA PHE A 110 -13.39 -9.68 9.81
C PHE A 110 -13.05 -11.12 10.21
N PHE A 111 -12.65 -11.35 11.46
CA PHE A 111 -12.32 -12.70 11.92
C PHE A 111 -13.54 -13.63 11.98
N GLU A 112 -14.75 -13.08 12.15
CA GLU A 112 -16.00 -13.85 12.14
C GLU A 112 -16.44 -14.29 10.73
N LEU A 113 -15.92 -13.65 9.66
CA LEU A 113 -16.19 -14.09 8.29
C LEU A 113 -15.70 -15.51 8.02
N ASN A 114 -14.73 -16.00 8.80
CA ASN A 114 -14.14 -17.34 8.67
C ASN A 114 -13.73 -17.68 7.22
N ILE A 115 -13.20 -16.69 6.50
CA ILE A 115 -12.68 -16.83 5.14
C ILE A 115 -11.20 -17.18 5.16
N SER A 116 -10.69 -17.76 4.07
CA SER A 116 -9.25 -17.90 3.86
C SER A 116 -8.67 -16.53 3.50
N TRP A 117 -7.60 -16.13 4.19
CA TRP A 117 -6.91 -14.86 3.94
C TRP A 117 -5.41 -14.99 4.21
N ASP A 118 -4.62 -14.20 3.51
CA ASP A 118 -3.17 -14.12 3.65
C ASP A 118 -2.74 -12.75 4.21
N VAL A 119 -3.30 -11.67 3.67
CA VAL A 119 -3.03 -10.31 4.15
C VAL A 119 -4.30 -9.47 4.11
N VAL A 120 -4.45 -8.60 5.14
CA VAL A 120 -5.54 -7.61 5.20
C VAL A 120 -4.97 -6.22 5.44
N MET A 121 -5.21 -5.31 4.50
CA MET A 121 -4.75 -3.93 4.59
C MET A 121 -5.67 -3.12 5.49
N LEU A 122 -5.10 -2.46 6.52
CA LEU A 122 -5.82 -1.49 7.36
C LEU A 122 -5.99 -0.15 6.67
N THR A 123 -5.01 0.17 5.82
CA THR A 123 -5.00 1.35 4.94
C THR A 123 -4.30 0.99 3.65
N THR A 124 -4.64 1.66 2.56
CA THR A 124 -4.04 1.40 1.26
C THR A 124 -4.06 2.65 0.38
N CYS A 125 -3.16 2.72 -0.58
CA CYS A 125 -3.25 3.65 -1.68
C CYS A 125 -3.29 2.89 -3.01
N ALA A 126 -3.99 3.44 -4.00
CA ALA A 126 -4.09 2.88 -5.36
C ALA A 126 -4.47 1.38 -5.38
N ALA A 127 -5.40 0.96 -4.51
CA ALA A 127 -5.88 -0.42 -4.50
C ALA A 127 -6.69 -0.74 -5.77
N VAL A 128 -6.43 -1.92 -6.33
CA VAL A 128 -7.25 -2.49 -7.40
C VAL A 128 -8.12 -3.57 -6.79
N VAL A 129 -9.42 -3.29 -6.68
CA VAL A 129 -10.42 -4.25 -6.20
C VAL A 129 -10.66 -5.28 -7.30
N SER A 130 -10.40 -6.55 -6.98
CA SER A 130 -10.69 -7.67 -7.89
C SER A 130 -12.10 -8.23 -7.68
N GLU A 131 -12.60 -8.15 -6.44
CA GLU A 131 -13.93 -8.62 -6.07
C GLU A 131 -14.43 -7.86 -4.84
N SER A 132 -15.66 -7.32 -4.90
CA SER A 132 -16.35 -6.78 -3.73
C SER A 132 -16.94 -7.94 -2.93
N THR A 133 -16.30 -8.30 -1.80
CA THR A 133 -16.69 -9.48 -1.03
C THR A 133 -17.95 -9.23 -0.20
N ASN A 134 -18.00 -8.09 0.52
CA ASN A 134 -19.15 -7.66 1.32
C ASN A 134 -19.00 -6.17 1.70
N SER A 135 -19.87 -5.65 2.60
CA SER A 135 -19.81 -4.26 3.07
C SER A 135 -18.56 -3.95 3.91
N LEU A 136 -17.92 -4.96 4.53
CA LEU A 136 -16.78 -4.80 5.42
C LEU A 136 -15.45 -4.79 4.67
N ILE A 137 -15.24 -5.74 3.75
CA ILE A 137 -13.99 -5.96 3.03
C ILE A 137 -14.18 -6.18 1.54
N SER A 138 -13.14 -5.86 0.79
CA SER A 138 -13.01 -6.19 -0.63
C SER A 138 -11.72 -6.96 -0.88
N LYS A 139 -11.76 -7.95 -1.78
CA LYS A 139 -10.57 -8.62 -2.28
C LYS A 139 -9.84 -7.71 -3.25
N ILE A 140 -8.51 -7.67 -3.12
CA ILE A 140 -7.65 -6.79 -3.92
C ILE A 140 -6.58 -7.58 -4.66
N SER A 141 -6.23 -7.13 -5.85
CA SER A 141 -5.16 -7.71 -6.69
C SER A 141 -3.93 -6.80 -6.78
N SER A 142 -4.02 -5.57 -6.29
CA SER A 142 -2.92 -4.63 -6.19
C SER A 142 -3.19 -3.62 -5.08
N SER A 143 -2.16 -3.22 -4.36
CA SER A 143 -2.22 -2.17 -3.32
C SER A 143 -0.83 -1.58 -3.12
N GLY A 144 -0.77 -0.29 -2.79
CA GLY A 144 0.39 0.37 -2.20
C GLY A 144 0.16 0.70 -0.73
N ASN A 145 1.17 1.27 -0.09
CA ASN A 145 1.21 1.69 1.32
C ASN A 145 1.36 0.54 2.33
N GLY A 146 2.56 0.39 2.87
CA GLY A 146 2.90 -0.62 3.88
C GLY A 146 2.75 -0.15 5.34
N ALA A 147 2.06 0.98 5.60
CA ALA A 147 2.03 1.57 6.94
C ALA A 147 1.26 0.74 7.98
N GLY A 148 0.27 -0.08 7.55
CA GLY A 148 -0.50 -0.91 8.46
C GLY A 148 -1.23 -2.06 7.77
N TYR A 149 -0.87 -3.30 8.13
CA TYR A 149 -1.49 -4.50 7.56
C TYR A 149 -1.40 -5.70 8.50
N LEU A 150 -2.39 -6.58 8.44
CA LEU A 150 -2.46 -7.83 9.17
C LEU A 150 -2.00 -8.97 8.26
N VAL A 151 -1.10 -9.83 8.74
CA VAL A 151 -0.52 -10.94 7.98
C VAL A 151 -0.83 -12.27 8.66
N ASN A 152 -1.34 -13.21 7.89
CA ASN A 152 -1.54 -14.59 8.32
C ASN A 152 -0.21 -15.37 8.28
N ARG A 153 -0.06 -16.36 9.13
CA ARG A 153 1.13 -17.23 9.20
C ARG A 153 1.50 -17.82 7.84
N SER A 154 0.51 -18.20 7.04
CA SER A 154 0.71 -18.75 5.69
C SER A 154 1.59 -17.87 4.78
N MET A 155 1.50 -16.54 4.96
CA MET A 155 2.18 -15.56 4.10
C MET A 155 3.48 -14.99 4.70
N MET A 156 3.73 -15.19 6.00
CA MET A 156 4.86 -14.54 6.69
C MET A 156 6.22 -14.87 6.06
N LEU A 157 6.51 -16.15 5.82
CA LEU A 157 7.81 -16.57 5.24
C LEU A 157 7.91 -16.23 3.75
N GLU A 158 6.82 -16.28 3.01
CA GLU A 158 6.81 -15.94 1.58
C GLU A 158 7.15 -14.46 1.39
N LEU A 159 6.48 -13.56 2.12
CA LEU A 159 6.78 -12.13 2.11
C LEU A 159 8.19 -11.83 2.63
N SER A 160 8.61 -12.45 3.75
CA SER A 160 9.95 -12.25 4.29
C SER A 160 11.02 -12.64 3.27
N THR A 161 10.86 -13.78 2.61
CA THR A 161 11.79 -14.28 1.59
C THR A 161 11.84 -13.34 0.39
N LEU A 162 10.66 -12.94 -0.12
CA LEU A 162 10.54 -12.00 -1.23
C LEU A 162 11.26 -10.68 -0.92
N PHE A 163 11.05 -10.13 0.26
CA PHE A 163 11.65 -8.86 0.65
C PHE A 163 13.17 -8.99 0.83
N LYS A 164 13.66 -10.02 1.56
CA LYS A 164 15.10 -10.25 1.77
C LYS A 164 15.86 -10.43 0.47
N ALA A 165 15.28 -11.17 -0.50
CA ALA A 165 15.89 -11.38 -1.81
C ALA A 165 16.09 -10.08 -2.59
N ASN A 166 15.40 -9.00 -2.26
CA ASN A 166 15.43 -7.73 -2.97
C ASN A 166 16.11 -6.57 -2.22
N VAL A 167 16.55 -6.77 -0.97
CA VAL A 167 17.21 -5.71 -0.17
C VAL A 167 18.48 -5.20 -0.85
N GLU A 168 19.31 -6.10 -1.37
CA GLU A 168 20.56 -5.74 -2.07
C GLU A 168 20.27 -5.07 -3.42
N ASN A 169 19.29 -5.58 -4.18
CA ASN A 169 18.86 -4.96 -5.44
C ASN A 169 18.39 -3.53 -5.20
N LEU A 170 17.59 -3.30 -4.16
CA LEU A 170 17.16 -1.96 -3.77
C LEU A 170 18.35 -1.07 -3.38
N PHE A 171 19.29 -1.59 -2.61
CA PHE A 171 20.50 -0.86 -2.22
C PHE A 171 21.36 -0.45 -3.41
N LEU A 172 21.63 -1.37 -4.35
CA LEU A 172 22.50 -1.13 -5.49
C LEU A 172 21.85 -0.21 -6.53
N THR A 173 20.59 -0.43 -6.83
CA THR A 173 19.89 0.29 -7.91
C THR A 173 19.23 1.59 -7.48
N LYS A 174 18.90 1.74 -6.19
CA LYS A 174 18.08 2.82 -5.63
C LYS A 174 16.67 2.92 -6.21
N GLN A 175 16.22 1.91 -6.94
CA GLN A 175 14.91 1.88 -7.60
C GLN A 175 13.82 1.45 -6.61
N HIS A 176 13.45 2.34 -5.66
CA HIS A 176 12.40 2.06 -4.69
C HIS A 176 11.05 1.77 -5.37
N TRP A 177 10.76 2.38 -6.52
CA TRP A 177 9.56 2.11 -7.33
C TRP A 177 9.52 0.71 -7.97
N VAL A 178 10.57 -0.11 -7.80
CA VAL A 178 10.66 -1.51 -8.24
C VAL A 178 10.78 -2.46 -7.06
N TYR A 179 11.55 -2.08 -6.04
CA TYR A 179 12.00 -2.99 -4.98
C TYR A 179 11.51 -2.64 -3.58
N GLN A 180 10.59 -1.65 -3.41
CA GLN A 180 9.97 -1.38 -2.11
C GLN A 180 8.96 -2.48 -1.76
N ASN A 181 8.68 -2.71 -0.46
CA ASN A 181 7.77 -3.73 0.02
C ASN A 181 6.39 -3.66 -0.65
N ASP A 182 5.82 -2.44 -0.75
CA ASP A 182 4.51 -2.16 -1.32
C ASP A 182 4.46 -2.22 -2.86
N ILE A 183 5.60 -2.45 -3.49
CA ILE A 183 5.73 -2.76 -4.92
C ILE A 183 5.96 -4.26 -5.12
N LEU A 184 6.89 -4.85 -4.35
CA LEU A 184 7.25 -6.26 -4.48
C LEU A 184 6.06 -7.19 -4.25
N TRP A 185 5.25 -6.96 -3.22
CA TRP A 185 4.12 -7.81 -2.91
C TRP A 185 3.05 -7.85 -4.01
N LYS A 186 3.00 -6.84 -4.91
CA LYS A 186 2.09 -6.85 -6.07
C LYS A 186 2.34 -8.02 -7.01
N THR A 187 3.52 -8.62 -6.96
CA THR A 187 3.88 -9.79 -7.78
C THR A 187 3.18 -11.06 -7.32
N ILE A 188 2.81 -11.15 -6.03
CA ILE A 188 2.17 -12.33 -5.42
C ILE A 188 0.70 -12.09 -5.09
N MET A 189 0.26 -10.86 -4.98
CA MET A 189 -1.16 -10.54 -4.67
C MET A 189 -2.18 -11.23 -5.60
N PRO A 190 -1.97 -11.32 -6.93
CA PRO A 190 -2.95 -11.94 -7.82
C PRO A 190 -3.20 -13.43 -7.55
N THR A 191 -2.24 -14.12 -6.93
CA THR A 191 -2.30 -15.57 -6.66
C THR A 191 -2.58 -15.93 -5.20
N SER A 192 -2.77 -14.91 -4.35
CA SER A 192 -3.00 -15.06 -2.91
C SER A 192 -4.27 -14.32 -2.44
N GLN A 193 -4.61 -14.48 -1.16
CA GLN A 193 -5.87 -13.97 -0.61
C GLN A 193 -5.63 -12.64 0.12
N TRP A 194 -5.61 -11.54 -0.64
CA TRP A 194 -5.44 -10.19 -0.12
C TRP A 194 -6.76 -9.46 -0.05
N TYR A 195 -6.99 -8.82 1.08
CA TYR A 195 -8.18 -8.01 1.33
C TYR A 195 -7.82 -6.62 1.83
N MET A 196 -8.75 -5.69 1.74
CA MET A 196 -8.71 -4.40 2.41
C MET A 196 -10.03 -4.18 3.12
N PHE A 197 -10.00 -3.43 4.22
CA PHE A 197 -11.22 -2.88 4.79
C PHE A 197 -11.81 -1.82 3.85
N ASN A 198 -13.10 -1.89 3.58
CA ASN A 198 -13.80 -0.88 2.75
C ASN A 198 -13.84 0.49 3.43
N HIS A 199 -13.80 0.51 4.77
CA HIS A 199 -13.53 1.69 5.57
C HIS A 199 -12.14 1.52 6.18
N TYR A 200 -11.21 2.39 5.84
CA TYR A 200 -9.85 2.31 6.40
C TYR A 200 -9.90 2.43 7.92
N LEU A 201 -9.11 1.62 8.60
CA LEU A 201 -9.00 1.65 10.07
C LEU A 201 -7.94 2.65 10.55
N GLY A 202 -7.20 3.23 9.64
CA GLY A 202 -6.18 4.22 9.93
C GLY A 202 -5.56 4.81 8.67
N TYR A 203 -4.55 5.62 8.88
CA TYR A 203 -3.81 6.31 7.82
C TYR A 203 -2.37 6.57 8.26
N GLN A 204 -1.50 6.87 7.31
CA GLN A 204 -0.14 7.31 7.59
C GLN A 204 -0.14 8.82 7.88
N LYS A 205 0.39 9.22 9.03
CA LYS A 205 0.43 10.62 9.48
C LYS A 205 1.32 11.46 8.56
N GLU A 206 0.91 12.71 8.35
CA GLU A 206 1.78 13.72 7.74
C GLU A 206 3.04 13.92 8.55
N GLY A 207 4.14 14.18 7.87
CA GLY A 207 5.38 14.51 8.52
C GLY A 207 6.60 14.26 7.65
N TYR A 208 7.76 14.61 8.19
CA TYR A 208 9.04 14.34 7.53
C TYR A 208 9.24 12.82 7.37
N SER A 209 9.47 12.39 6.14
CA SER A 209 9.80 11.00 5.84
C SER A 209 11.32 10.81 5.79
N ASP A 210 11.83 9.95 6.66
CA ASP A 210 13.24 9.57 6.65
C ASP A 210 13.62 8.76 5.39
N LEU A 211 12.62 8.20 4.68
CA LEU A 211 12.82 7.45 3.44
C LEU A 211 12.99 8.36 2.21
N SER A 212 12.07 9.32 2.03
CA SER A 212 12.07 10.24 0.88
C SER A 212 12.83 11.54 1.15
N GLN A 213 13.17 11.82 2.42
CA GLN A 213 13.72 13.08 2.90
C GLN A 213 12.85 14.31 2.58
N ASP A 214 11.54 14.08 2.37
CA ASP A 214 10.55 15.08 2.05
C ASP A 214 9.40 15.09 3.06
N GLN A 215 8.60 16.16 3.06
CA GLN A 215 7.34 16.23 3.80
C GLN A 215 6.29 15.35 3.10
N LYS A 216 5.83 14.29 3.75
CA LYS A 216 4.66 13.54 3.30
C LYS A 216 3.40 14.31 3.65
N ILE A 217 2.53 14.51 2.67
CA ILE A 217 1.17 14.99 2.87
C ILE A 217 0.30 13.78 3.20
N ALA A 218 -0.43 13.81 4.33
CA ALA A 218 -1.39 12.76 4.62
C ALA A 218 -2.46 12.75 3.53
N ILE A 219 -2.64 11.61 2.90
CA ILE A 219 -3.88 11.36 2.18
C ILE A 219 -4.91 11.07 3.27
N VAL A 220 -5.54 12.14 3.76
CA VAL A 220 -6.50 12.04 4.86
C VAL A 220 -7.71 11.26 4.38
N PRO A 221 -8.04 10.11 4.99
CA PRO A 221 -9.24 9.35 4.65
C PRO A 221 -10.54 10.15 4.78
N GLN A 222 -10.54 11.23 5.55
CA GLN A 222 -11.65 12.16 5.69
C GLN A 222 -12.00 12.85 4.37
N ILE A 223 -11.02 13.32 3.61
CA ILE A 223 -11.26 13.90 2.27
C ILE A 223 -11.82 12.82 1.33
N LEU A 224 -11.35 11.59 1.44
CA LEU A 224 -11.90 10.46 0.69
C LEU A 224 -13.27 10.02 1.23
N GLY A 225 -13.53 10.15 2.54
CA GLY A 225 -14.81 9.87 3.18
C GLY A 225 -15.86 10.95 2.85
N GLU A 226 -15.48 12.22 2.88
CA GLU A 226 -16.35 13.35 2.51
C GLU A 226 -16.60 13.39 1.00
N LEU A 227 -15.58 13.18 0.18
CA LEU A 227 -15.75 12.99 -1.28
C LEU A 227 -16.60 11.76 -1.60
N ARG A 228 -16.48 10.66 -0.84
CA ARG A 228 -17.36 9.49 -0.99
C ARG A 228 -18.75 9.73 -0.44
N ALA A 229 -18.96 10.51 0.64
CA ALA A 229 -20.27 10.87 1.16
C ALA A 229 -20.98 11.88 0.25
N GLU A 230 -20.27 12.86 -0.31
CA GLU A 230 -20.80 13.72 -1.39
C GLU A 230 -21.06 12.90 -2.67
N HIS A 231 -20.16 11.99 -3.05
CA HIS A 231 -20.40 11.06 -4.15
C HIS A 231 -21.55 10.10 -3.85
N ALA A 232 -21.68 9.55 -2.65
CA ALA A 232 -22.79 8.63 -2.32
C ALA A 232 -24.16 9.31 -2.36
N SER A 233 -24.27 10.60 -2.04
CA SER A 233 -25.50 11.38 -2.25
C SER A 233 -25.75 11.75 -3.73
N LEU A 234 -24.72 11.69 -4.55
CA LEU A 234 -24.77 11.84 -6.02
C LEU A 234 -24.84 10.47 -6.72
N GLU A 235 -24.35 9.40 -6.08
CA GLU A 235 -24.25 8.05 -6.62
C GLU A 235 -25.60 7.35 -6.83
N ASP A 236 -26.66 7.71 -6.09
CA ASP A 236 -28.00 7.17 -6.38
C ASP A 236 -28.56 7.66 -7.75
N LYS A 237 -27.93 8.69 -8.33
CA LYS A 237 -28.23 9.18 -9.68
C LYS A 237 -27.10 8.97 -10.68
N SER A 238 -25.87 8.74 -10.24
CA SER A 238 -24.69 8.66 -11.11
C SER A 238 -24.03 7.28 -11.18
N LEU A 239 -24.34 6.33 -10.28
CA LEU A 239 -23.86 4.95 -10.38
C LEU A 239 -24.32 4.27 -11.69
N GLN A 240 -25.48 4.64 -12.24
CA GLN A 240 -25.86 4.24 -13.58
C GLN A 240 -25.07 4.97 -14.68
N ALA A 241 -24.57 6.17 -14.43
CA ALA A 241 -23.79 6.95 -15.40
C ALA A 241 -22.29 6.64 -15.33
N VAL A 242 -21.73 6.34 -14.14
CA VAL A 242 -20.30 6.02 -13.95
C VAL A 242 -19.99 4.57 -14.33
N ASN A 243 -20.88 3.63 -14.06
CA ASN A 243 -20.75 2.26 -14.61
C ASN A 243 -20.86 2.21 -16.14
N ASN A 244 -21.41 3.27 -16.77
CA ASN A 244 -21.41 3.43 -18.22
C ASN A 244 -20.19 4.20 -18.78
N SER A 245 -19.29 4.73 -17.91
CA SER A 245 -18.09 5.48 -18.35
C SER A 245 -16.82 4.65 -18.44
N TYR A 246 -16.83 3.39 -17.96
CA TYR A 246 -15.77 2.45 -18.29
C TYR A 246 -16.01 1.92 -19.70
N CYS A 247 -15.08 2.22 -20.60
CA CYS A 247 -15.10 1.66 -21.94
C CYS A 247 -15.08 0.12 -21.83
N SER A 248 -15.96 -0.57 -22.56
CA SER A 248 -15.96 -2.04 -22.62
C SER A 248 -14.74 -2.62 -23.36
N ASP A 249 -13.95 -1.75 -24.00
CA ASP A 249 -12.74 -2.12 -24.70
C ASP A 249 -11.56 -2.22 -23.70
N SER A 250 -11.05 -3.45 -23.53
CA SER A 250 -9.93 -3.72 -22.62
C SER A 250 -8.63 -3.02 -23.02
N ILE A 251 -8.41 -2.78 -24.31
CA ILE A 251 -7.24 -2.05 -24.83
C ILE A 251 -7.33 -0.58 -24.45
N VAL A 252 -8.52 0.03 -24.60
CA VAL A 252 -8.75 1.43 -24.20
C VAL A 252 -8.55 1.60 -22.69
N ASN A 253 -9.07 0.69 -21.87
CA ASN A 253 -8.89 0.73 -20.42
C ASN A 253 -7.42 0.58 -20.02
N SER A 254 -6.66 -0.27 -20.71
CA SER A 254 -5.21 -0.41 -20.50
C SER A 254 -4.46 0.89 -20.82
N VAL A 255 -4.82 1.56 -21.90
CA VAL A 255 -4.22 2.86 -22.30
C VAL A 255 -4.57 3.96 -21.29
N ILE A 256 -5.82 4.05 -20.84
CA ILE A 256 -6.23 5.02 -19.81
C ILE A 256 -5.43 4.80 -18.51
N SER A 257 -5.30 3.57 -18.07
CA SER A 257 -4.51 3.22 -16.88
C SER A 257 -3.03 3.61 -17.05
N ALA A 258 -2.45 3.40 -18.23
CA ALA A 258 -1.09 3.81 -18.54
C ALA A 258 -0.92 5.34 -18.53
N PHE A 259 -1.90 6.11 -19.04
CA PHE A 259 -1.87 7.58 -18.97
C PHE A 259 -1.90 8.09 -17.53
N ILE A 260 -2.78 7.52 -16.68
CA ILE A 260 -2.85 7.88 -15.26
C ILE A 260 -1.53 7.58 -14.58
N GLY A 261 -0.97 6.39 -14.80
CA GLY A 261 0.34 6.00 -14.26
C GLY A 261 1.46 6.94 -14.71
N ARG A 262 1.51 7.30 -16.01
CA ARG A 262 2.49 8.24 -16.57
C ARG A 262 2.37 9.64 -15.96
N SER A 263 1.15 10.14 -15.79
CA SER A 263 0.88 11.43 -15.14
C SER A 263 1.40 11.47 -13.70
N ASN A 264 1.14 10.41 -12.92
CA ASN A 264 1.61 10.30 -11.55
C ASN A 264 3.15 10.26 -11.46
N ILE A 265 3.81 9.51 -12.35
CA ILE A 265 5.27 9.47 -12.46
C ILE A 265 5.82 10.85 -12.84
N GLY A 266 5.16 11.55 -13.77
CA GLY A 266 5.54 12.90 -14.16
C GLY A 266 5.48 13.88 -12.99
N LEU A 267 4.39 13.85 -12.23
CA LEU A 267 4.23 14.68 -11.03
C LEU A 267 5.31 14.38 -9.98
N GLN A 268 5.62 13.11 -9.74
CA GLN A 268 6.69 12.73 -8.82
C GLN A 268 8.08 13.17 -9.29
N LYS A 269 8.36 13.09 -10.60
CA LYS A 269 9.67 13.41 -11.17
C LYS A 269 9.93 14.92 -11.26
N TYR A 270 8.91 15.70 -11.59
CA TYR A 270 9.06 17.12 -11.92
C TYR A 270 8.44 18.05 -10.87
N GLY A 271 7.68 17.51 -9.89
CA GLY A 271 7.04 18.28 -8.82
C GLY A 271 5.88 19.18 -9.30
N THR A 272 5.43 19.01 -10.55
CA THR A 272 4.39 19.82 -11.15
C THR A 272 3.54 19.01 -12.12
N THR A 273 2.30 19.44 -12.35
CA THR A 273 1.41 18.87 -13.36
C THR A 273 1.66 19.52 -14.74
N LEU A 274 0.93 19.07 -15.75
CA LEU A 274 0.93 19.71 -17.07
C LEU A 274 0.26 21.11 -17.08
N ASP A 275 -0.39 21.51 -15.96
CA ASP A 275 -0.97 22.86 -15.78
C ASP A 275 0.11 23.93 -15.45
N ARG A 276 1.40 23.53 -15.43
CA ARG A 276 2.52 24.45 -15.23
C ARG A 276 2.58 25.51 -16.34
N ASP A 277 3.00 26.72 -15.99
CA ASP A 277 3.06 27.89 -16.87
C ASP A 277 4.48 28.44 -17.10
N ASP A 278 5.50 27.73 -16.58
CA ASP A 278 6.92 28.12 -16.66
C ASP A 278 7.62 27.68 -17.97
N LEU A 279 6.94 26.89 -18.82
CA LEU A 279 7.45 26.49 -20.14
C LEU A 279 6.80 27.28 -21.26
N SER A 280 7.61 27.69 -22.22
CA SER A 280 7.09 28.35 -23.44
C SER A 280 6.41 27.34 -24.37
N VAL A 281 5.62 27.85 -25.31
CA VAL A 281 5.00 27.01 -26.36
C VAL A 281 6.05 26.27 -27.18
N LEU A 282 7.22 26.87 -27.40
CA LEU A 282 8.32 26.22 -28.13
C LEU A 282 8.93 25.08 -27.32
N ASP A 283 9.05 25.22 -26.02
CA ASP A 283 9.53 24.14 -25.13
C ASP A 283 8.56 22.96 -25.16
N TRP A 284 7.26 23.21 -25.13
CA TRP A 284 6.22 22.17 -25.25
C TRP A 284 6.29 21.46 -26.62
N ILE A 285 6.50 22.19 -27.71
CA ILE A 285 6.68 21.60 -29.04
C ILE A 285 7.95 20.74 -29.09
N GLN A 286 9.05 21.22 -28.50
CA GLN A 286 10.31 20.47 -28.43
C GLN A 286 10.12 19.16 -27.66
N HIS A 287 9.52 19.19 -26.50
CA HIS A 287 9.22 17.99 -25.71
C HIS A 287 8.33 17.01 -26.47
N ALA A 288 7.28 17.50 -27.11
CA ALA A 288 6.43 16.63 -27.92
C ALA A 288 7.18 15.98 -29.10
N GLN A 289 8.08 16.70 -29.74
CA GLN A 289 8.92 16.15 -30.82
C GLN A 289 9.87 15.06 -30.32
N GLU A 290 10.50 15.26 -29.16
CA GLU A 290 11.40 14.29 -28.55
C GLU A 290 10.66 12.99 -28.19
N GLU A 291 9.49 13.05 -27.57
CA GLU A 291 8.65 11.89 -27.26
C GLU A 291 8.20 11.14 -28.52
N HIS A 292 7.90 11.85 -29.60
CA HIS A 292 7.55 11.22 -30.89
C HIS A 292 8.76 10.52 -31.54
N MET A 293 9.95 11.11 -31.44
CA MET A 293 11.18 10.48 -31.93
C MET A 293 11.48 9.19 -31.14
N ASP A 294 11.34 9.20 -29.80
CA ASP A 294 11.49 8.01 -28.98
C ASP A 294 10.47 6.93 -29.34
N ALA A 295 9.23 7.31 -29.57
CA ALA A 295 8.18 6.37 -30.01
C ALA A 295 8.55 5.71 -31.35
N ILE A 296 9.11 6.45 -32.29
CA ILE A 296 9.58 5.90 -33.59
C ILE A 296 10.73 4.91 -33.39
N LEU A 297 11.69 5.22 -32.51
CA LEU A 297 12.81 4.34 -32.19
C LEU A 297 12.33 3.02 -31.58
N TYR A 298 11.35 3.06 -30.65
CA TYR A 298 10.75 1.87 -30.06
C TYR A 298 10.01 1.02 -31.10
N LEU A 299 9.24 1.64 -31.99
CA LEU A 299 8.55 0.94 -33.08
C LEU A 299 9.53 0.26 -34.03
N GLU A 300 10.65 0.90 -34.41
CA GLU A 300 11.67 0.30 -35.26
C GLU A 300 12.38 -0.86 -34.55
N LYS A 301 12.65 -0.72 -33.23
CA LYS A 301 13.18 -1.82 -32.43
C LYS A 301 12.23 -3.02 -32.44
N LEU A 302 10.93 -2.81 -32.18
CA LEU A 302 9.92 -3.87 -32.21
C LEU A 302 9.84 -4.54 -33.60
N LYS A 303 9.82 -3.76 -34.67
CA LYS A 303 9.82 -4.26 -36.05
C LYS A 303 11.04 -5.16 -36.32
N THR A 304 12.20 -4.75 -35.82
CA THR A 304 13.43 -5.54 -35.92
C THR A 304 13.31 -6.88 -35.18
N GLU A 305 12.75 -6.90 -33.98
CA GLU A 305 12.58 -8.14 -33.20
C GLU A 305 11.54 -9.08 -33.84
N VAL A 306 10.44 -8.56 -34.33
CA VAL A 306 9.43 -9.34 -35.07
C VAL A 306 10.05 -9.95 -36.35
N SER A 307 10.87 -9.18 -37.04
CA SER A 307 11.56 -9.67 -38.27
C SER A 307 12.58 -10.78 -37.99
N LYS A 308 13.30 -10.69 -36.86
CA LYS A 308 14.22 -11.76 -36.42
C LYS A 308 13.46 -13.03 -36.04
N ASN A 309 12.32 -12.92 -35.36
CA ASN A 309 11.52 -14.07 -34.98
C ASN A 309 10.87 -14.77 -36.17
N LYS A 310 10.45 -14.04 -37.20
CA LYS A 310 9.98 -14.62 -38.46
C LYS A 310 11.07 -15.43 -39.18
N ARG A 311 12.31 -14.98 -39.13
CA ARG A 311 13.45 -15.72 -39.75
C ARG A 311 13.83 -16.99 -38.97
N LYS A 312 13.62 -17.02 -37.63
CA LYS A 312 13.85 -18.22 -36.81
C LYS A 312 12.76 -19.28 -36.98
N GLY A 313 11.53 -18.89 -37.27
CA GLY A 313 10.40 -19.81 -37.49
C GLY A 313 10.39 -20.51 -38.85
N VAL A 314 11.21 -20.03 -39.83
CA VAL A 314 11.28 -20.63 -41.20
C VAL A 314 12.41 -21.67 -41.31
N VAL A 315 13.25 -21.84 -40.31
CA VAL A 315 14.39 -22.79 -40.32
C VAL A 315 14.05 -24.14 -39.66
N GLY A 316 12.79 -24.34 -39.24
CA GLY A 316 12.34 -25.55 -38.52
C GLY A 316 11.51 -26.55 -39.34
N GLU A 317 11.32 -26.34 -40.65
CA GLU A 317 10.63 -27.30 -41.53
C GLU A 317 11.52 -27.58 -42.75
N THR A 318 12.53 -28.45 -42.59
CA THR A 318 13.12 -29.27 -43.66
C THR A 318 13.57 -30.57 -43.04
#